data_602330a687dc36cc468c2d02bae06215
#
_entry.id   602330a687dc36cc468c2d02bae06215
#
_cell.length_a   1.000
_cell.length_b   1.000
_cell.length_c   1.000
_cell.angle_alpha   90.00
_cell.angle_beta   90.00
_cell.angle_gamma   90.00
#
_symmetry.space_group_name_H-M   'P 1'
#
loop_
_entity.id
_entity.type
_entity.pdbx_description
1 polymer ?
#
loop_
_entity_poly.entity_id
_entity_poly.type
_entity_poly.pdbx_seq_one_letter_code
_entity_poly.pdbx_strand_id
1 'polypeptide(L)'
;MSRDKAYTWEQRKLKEIGEIQTGNTPPTTDSQNYSEDGMLWVTPTDIEELVITKTAKRISEIGKKKARIASKGSVLVTCIASIGKNTLLSEDAAFNQQINSISPNGEYDSYFLLTQSFKISEKMANSAATATMQIVNKSQFSNLDTILPIYTEQVEIGRLFLYLDNIITLHQRKLE
;
A
#
# COMPACT_ATOMS: atom_id res chain seq x y z
N MET A 1 -22.35 -7.07 -29.60
CA MET A 1 -21.61 -6.58 -28.44
C MET A 1 -20.20 -6.31 -28.92
N SER A 2 -19.79 -5.04 -28.90
CA SER A 2 -18.52 -4.58 -29.49
C SER A 2 -17.32 -5.17 -28.72
N ARG A 3 -16.42 -5.82 -29.45
CA ARG A 3 -15.12 -6.34 -28.95
C ARG A 3 -14.18 -5.22 -28.46
N ASP A 4 -14.50 -3.96 -28.76
CA ASP A 4 -13.60 -2.82 -28.54
C ASP A 4 -13.54 -2.31 -27.08
N LYS A 5 -14.46 -2.74 -26.20
CA LYS A 5 -14.43 -2.36 -24.78
C LYS A 5 -13.49 -3.21 -23.90
N ALA A 6 -13.00 -4.33 -24.40
CA ALA A 6 -12.21 -5.29 -23.61
C ALA A 6 -10.75 -4.85 -23.36
N TYR A 7 -10.26 -3.83 -24.06
CA TYR A 7 -8.84 -3.39 -24.01
C TYR A 7 -8.67 -1.91 -23.69
N THR A 8 -9.71 -1.23 -23.21
CA THR A 8 -9.61 0.20 -22.87
C THR A 8 -9.21 0.37 -21.42
N TRP A 9 -8.00 0.87 -21.20
CA TRP A 9 -7.57 1.28 -19.87
C TRP A 9 -8.11 2.67 -19.55
N GLU A 10 -8.74 2.82 -18.40
CA GLU A 10 -9.36 4.06 -17.97
C GLU A 10 -8.55 4.76 -16.90
N GLN A 11 -8.43 6.08 -17.00
CA GLN A 11 -7.79 6.89 -15.98
C GLN A 11 -8.76 7.10 -14.81
N ARG A 12 -8.29 6.86 -13.58
CA ARG A 12 -9.01 7.04 -12.33
C ARG A 12 -8.12 7.72 -11.29
N LYS A 13 -8.73 8.52 -10.43
CA LYS A 13 -8.06 9.03 -9.23
C LYS A 13 -8.04 7.96 -8.13
N LEU A 14 -7.01 7.97 -7.29
CA LEU A 14 -6.90 6.97 -6.22
C LEU A 14 -8.12 6.96 -5.29
N LYS A 15 -8.71 8.13 -5.00
CA LYS A 15 -9.94 8.24 -4.20
C LYS A 15 -11.20 7.60 -4.84
N GLU A 16 -11.16 7.31 -6.12
CA GLU A 16 -12.25 6.64 -6.85
C GLU A 16 -12.09 5.12 -6.81
N ILE A 17 -10.88 4.63 -6.51
CA ILE A 17 -10.53 3.20 -6.48
C ILE A 17 -10.89 2.59 -5.13
N GLY A 18 -10.76 3.36 -4.05
CA GLY A 18 -10.98 2.84 -2.71
C GLY A 18 -10.84 3.92 -1.64
N GLU A 19 -10.88 3.48 -0.39
CA GLU A 19 -10.68 4.36 0.76
C GLU A 19 -9.19 4.71 0.91
N ILE A 20 -8.92 6.01 1.05
CA ILE A 20 -7.57 6.53 1.33
C ILE A 20 -7.51 6.98 2.80
N GLN A 21 -6.53 6.44 3.52
CA GLN A 21 -6.25 6.87 4.89
C GLN A 21 -4.78 7.23 5.05
N THR A 22 -4.48 8.21 5.92
CA THR A 22 -3.13 8.42 6.46
C THR A 22 -3.05 7.75 7.82
N GLY A 23 -2.00 7.03 8.10
CA GLY A 23 -1.83 6.38 9.40
C GLY A 23 -1.63 7.36 10.56
N ASN A 24 -1.44 6.80 11.74
CA ASN A 24 -1.09 7.55 12.94
C ASN A 24 -0.28 6.69 13.90
N THR A 25 0.30 7.33 14.91
CA THR A 25 1.09 6.66 15.93
C THR A 25 0.36 6.78 17.28
N PRO A 26 -0.10 5.67 17.87
CA PRO A 26 -0.51 5.67 19.27
C PRO A 26 0.62 6.19 20.16
N PRO A 27 0.33 6.90 21.28
CA PRO A 27 1.37 7.45 22.15
C PRO A 27 2.42 6.40 22.53
N THR A 28 3.68 6.64 22.17
CA THR A 28 4.80 5.70 22.41
C THR A 28 5.26 5.68 23.85
N THR A 29 4.91 6.71 24.63
CA THR A 29 5.17 6.81 26.09
C THR A 29 4.27 5.90 26.91
N ASP A 30 3.17 5.44 26.33
CA ASP A 30 2.22 4.51 26.98
C ASP A 30 2.47 3.10 26.42
N SER A 31 3.20 2.29 27.20
CA SER A 31 3.57 0.92 26.83
C SER A 31 2.35 -0.01 26.63
N GLN A 32 1.19 0.32 27.22
CA GLN A 32 -0.02 -0.46 27.07
C GLN A 32 -0.56 -0.45 25.64
N ASN A 33 -0.14 0.50 24.81
CA ASN A 33 -0.52 0.55 23.38
C ASN A 33 0.18 -0.52 22.55
N TYR A 34 1.23 -1.17 23.04
CA TYR A 34 2.06 -2.10 22.29
C TYR A 34 2.06 -3.49 22.92
N SER A 35 2.21 -4.55 22.13
CA SER A 35 2.24 -5.95 22.57
C SER A 35 2.94 -6.80 21.51
N GLU A 36 3.74 -7.79 21.92
CA GLU A 36 4.41 -8.72 21.00
C GLU A 36 3.42 -9.55 20.18
N ASP A 37 2.30 -9.93 20.78
CA ASP A 37 1.23 -10.74 20.14
C ASP A 37 0.13 -9.87 19.50
N GLY A 38 0.36 -8.57 19.36
CA GLY A 38 -0.65 -7.64 18.87
C GLY A 38 -0.79 -7.62 17.34
N MET A 39 -1.59 -6.66 16.84
CA MET A 39 -1.75 -6.38 15.41
C MET A 39 -0.46 -5.77 14.85
N LEU A 40 -0.14 -6.04 13.59
CA LEU A 40 0.95 -5.39 12.86
C LEU A 40 0.83 -3.87 12.96
N TRP A 41 1.94 -3.18 13.25
CA TRP A 41 2.04 -1.72 13.16
C TRP A 41 3.17 -1.33 12.22
N VAL A 42 2.78 -0.95 11.02
CA VAL A 42 3.70 -0.74 9.90
C VAL A 42 4.31 0.66 9.95
N THR A 43 5.63 0.70 9.86
CA THR A 43 6.43 1.92 9.67
C THR A 43 7.20 1.83 8.36
N PRO A 44 7.78 2.92 7.81
CA PRO A 44 8.56 2.86 6.59
C PRO A 44 9.76 1.90 6.62
N THR A 45 10.29 1.61 7.81
CA THR A 45 11.40 0.66 7.99
C THR A 45 10.97 -0.79 7.85
N ASP A 46 9.69 -1.09 8.09
CA ASP A 46 9.14 -2.44 7.96
C ASP A 46 8.82 -2.81 6.51
N ILE A 47 8.75 -1.80 5.60
CA ILE A 47 8.41 -2.04 4.20
C ILE A 47 9.68 -2.42 3.43
N GLU A 48 9.96 -3.71 3.40
CA GLU A 48 11.08 -4.34 2.69
C GLU A 48 10.60 -5.37 1.65
N GLU A 49 9.42 -5.96 1.87
CA GLU A 49 8.82 -6.99 1.02
C GLU A 49 7.56 -6.45 0.32
N LEU A 50 7.24 -7.03 -0.85
CA LEU A 50 6.04 -6.69 -1.62
C LEU A 50 4.74 -6.99 -0.85
N VAL A 51 4.75 -8.04 -0.03
CA VAL A 51 3.64 -8.40 0.86
C VAL A 51 4.17 -8.46 2.27
N ILE A 52 3.71 -7.56 3.14
CA ILE A 52 4.18 -7.50 4.51
C ILE A 52 3.49 -8.56 5.37
N THR A 53 4.29 -9.32 6.12
CA THR A 53 3.83 -10.37 7.03
C THR A 53 4.33 -10.19 8.46
N LYS A 54 5.27 -9.27 8.68
CA LYS A 54 5.89 -9.00 9.98
C LYS A 54 6.24 -7.52 10.11
N THR A 55 6.29 -7.03 11.34
CA THR A 55 6.73 -5.67 11.68
C THR A 55 7.61 -5.73 12.93
N ALA A 56 8.48 -4.74 13.09
CA ALA A 56 9.34 -4.60 14.27
C ALA A 56 8.53 -4.38 15.55
N LYS A 57 7.37 -3.74 15.45
CA LYS A 57 6.46 -3.49 16.57
C LYS A 57 5.04 -3.91 16.22
N ARG A 58 4.29 -4.30 17.24
CA ARG A 58 2.87 -4.61 17.14
C ARG A 58 2.09 -3.78 18.15
N ILE A 59 0.82 -3.53 17.90
CA ILE A 59 -0.05 -2.79 18.81
C ILE A 59 -1.05 -3.73 19.49
N SER A 60 -1.26 -3.44 20.79
CA SER A 60 -2.22 -4.15 21.61
C SER A 60 -3.67 -3.82 21.24
N GLU A 61 -4.65 -4.50 21.83
CA GLU A 61 -6.07 -4.16 21.72
C GLU A 61 -6.39 -2.73 22.23
N ILE A 62 -5.61 -2.20 23.18
CA ILE A 62 -5.72 -0.81 23.65
C ILE A 62 -5.19 0.14 22.57
N GLY A 63 -4.04 -0.17 21.99
CA GLY A 63 -3.42 0.60 20.92
C GLY A 63 -4.28 0.64 19.65
N LYS A 64 -4.95 -0.46 19.29
CA LYS A 64 -5.88 -0.53 18.16
C LYS A 64 -6.98 0.52 18.22
N LYS A 65 -7.52 0.81 19.43
CA LYS A 65 -8.56 1.84 19.60
C LYS A 65 -8.07 3.26 19.32
N LYS A 66 -6.76 3.46 19.32
CA LYS A 66 -6.09 4.76 19.08
C LYS A 66 -5.43 4.82 17.70
N ALA A 67 -5.38 3.70 16.98
CA ALA A 67 -4.73 3.58 15.68
C ALA A 67 -5.73 3.66 14.53
N ARG A 68 -5.26 4.07 13.36
CA ARG A 68 -5.95 3.85 12.10
C ARG A 68 -5.54 2.49 11.55
N ILE A 69 -6.53 1.73 11.11
CA ILE A 69 -6.36 0.37 10.62
C ILE A 69 -6.75 0.35 9.15
N ALA A 70 -5.89 -0.25 8.34
CA ALA A 70 -6.22 -0.64 6.97
C ALA A 70 -6.48 -2.14 6.92
N SER A 71 -7.48 -2.52 6.13
CA SER A 71 -7.86 -3.92 5.97
C SER A 71 -6.85 -4.71 5.14
N LYS A 72 -6.84 -6.02 5.32
CA LYS A 72 -6.17 -6.97 4.42
C LYS A 72 -6.46 -6.63 2.95
N GLY A 73 -5.44 -6.72 2.11
CA GLY A 73 -5.54 -6.36 0.70
C GLY A 73 -5.36 -4.88 0.39
N SER A 74 -5.18 -4.02 1.42
CA SER A 74 -4.81 -2.63 1.20
C SER A 74 -3.35 -2.51 0.78
N VAL A 75 -3.06 -1.55 -0.08
CA VAL A 75 -1.70 -1.16 -0.47
C VAL A 75 -1.25 0.01 0.39
N LEU A 76 -0.11 -0.13 1.05
CA LEU A 76 0.54 0.93 1.81
C LEU A 76 1.64 1.59 0.98
N VAL A 77 1.70 2.92 1.02
CA VAL A 77 2.67 3.73 0.28
C VAL A 77 3.28 4.78 1.19
N THR A 78 4.61 4.82 1.28
CA THR A 78 5.31 5.85 2.06
C THR A 78 5.26 7.19 1.34
N CYS A 79 4.87 8.24 2.08
CA CYS A 79 4.58 9.58 1.55
C CYS A 79 5.44 10.69 2.15
N ILE A 80 6.31 10.37 3.14
CA ILE A 80 7.17 11.33 3.84
C ILE A 80 8.57 10.73 3.97
N ALA A 81 9.59 11.51 3.68
CA ALA A 81 11.02 11.19 3.78
C ALA A 81 11.47 10.03 2.87
N SER A 82 10.99 8.83 3.08
CA SER A 82 11.29 7.62 2.26
C SER A 82 10.20 7.39 1.23
N ILE A 83 9.88 8.39 0.40
CA ILE A 83 8.81 8.28 -0.62
C ILE A 83 9.08 7.11 -1.55
N GLY A 84 8.06 6.28 -1.77
CA GLY A 84 8.07 5.27 -2.83
C GLY A 84 8.28 3.83 -2.40
N LYS A 85 8.35 3.55 -1.10
CA LYS A 85 8.20 2.17 -0.63
C LYS A 85 6.74 1.76 -0.64
N ASN A 86 6.45 0.57 -1.16
CA ASN A 86 5.10 0.05 -1.33
C ASN A 86 5.02 -1.37 -0.80
N THR A 87 3.91 -1.72 -0.18
CA THR A 87 3.64 -3.09 0.27
C THR A 87 2.14 -3.39 0.30
N LEU A 88 1.78 -4.64 0.12
CA LEU A 88 0.42 -5.16 0.25
C LEU A 88 0.24 -5.75 1.65
N LEU A 89 -0.88 -5.46 2.30
CA LEU A 89 -1.23 -6.05 3.58
C LEU A 89 -1.74 -7.48 3.43
N SER A 90 -1.06 -8.45 4.08
CA SER A 90 -1.50 -9.85 4.17
C SER A 90 -2.63 -10.06 5.20
N GLU A 91 -2.76 -9.16 6.14
CA GLU A 91 -3.77 -9.10 7.21
C GLU A 91 -4.08 -7.63 7.55
N ASP A 92 -5.11 -7.39 8.37
CA ASP A 92 -5.40 -6.05 8.87
C ASP A 92 -4.22 -5.50 9.67
N ALA A 93 -3.85 -4.26 9.44
CA ALA A 93 -2.69 -3.65 10.09
C ALA A 93 -2.94 -2.17 10.40
N ALA A 94 -2.36 -1.71 11.51
CA ALA A 94 -2.17 -0.30 11.78
C ALA A 94 -0.87 0.19 11.13
N PHE A 95 -0.77 1.48 10.87
CA PHE A 95 0.39 2.06 10.20
C PHE A 95 0.61 3.50 10.66
N ASN A 96 1.85 3.98 10.52
CA ASN A 96 2.24 5.29 11.01
C ASN A 96 1.85 6.43 10.04
N GLN A 97 1.98 7.68 10.49
CA GLN A 97 1.58 8.88 9.75
C GLN A 97 2.43 9.19 8.50
N GLN A 98 3.54 8.49 8.28
CA GLN A 98 4.37 8.65 7.08
C GLN A 98 3.85 7.85 5.88
N ILE A 99 2.82 7.03 6.12
CA ILE A 99 2.24 6.10 5.16
C ILE A 99 0.80 6.50 4.86
N ASN A 100 0.41 6.45 3.60
CA ASN A 100 -0.98 6.43 3.17
C ASN A 100 -1.37 5.01 2.74
N SER A 101 -2.61 4.61 3.02
CA SER A 101 -3.19 3.36 2.52
C SER A 101 -4.16 3.63 1.38
N ILE A 102 -4.24 2.67 0.47
CA ILE A 102 -5.31 2.53 -0.51
C ILE A 102 -6.00 1.20 -0.21
N SER A 103 -7.23 1.26 0.32
CA SER A 103 -8.07 0.07 0.55
C SER A 103 -9.04 -0.06 -0.62
N PRO A 104 -8.75 -0.91 -1.63
CA PRO A 104 -9.56 -0.98 -2.83
C PRO A 104 -10.97 -1.45 -2.51
N ASN A 105 -11.95 -0.93 -3.23
CA ASN A 105 -13.29 -1.51 -3.20
C ASN A 105 -13.32 -2.79 -4.05
N GLY A 106 -14.43 -3.54 -4.03
CA GLY A 106 -14.55 -4.86 -4.68
C GLY A 106 -14.44 -4.86 -6.22
N GLU A 107 -14.26 -3.71 -6.85
CA GLU A 107 -14.09 -3.56 -8.32
C GLU A 107 -12.63 -3.51 -8.75
N TYR A 108 -11.68 -3.56 -7.79
CA TYR A 108 -10.25 -3.46 -8.08
C TYR A 108 -9.46 -4.58 -7.41
N ASP A 109 -8.54 -5.18 -8.17
CA ASP A 109 -7.66 -6.24 -7.68
C ASP A 109 -6.50 -5.65 -6.87
N SER A 110 -6.31 -6.15 -5.65
CA SER A 110 -5.29 -5.65 -4.71
C SER A 110 -3.87 -5.84 -5.21
N TYR A 111 -3.56 -6.99 -5.85
CA TYR A 111 -2.20 -7.24 -6.31
C TYR A 111 -1.87 -6.43 -7.57
N PHE A 112 -2.83 -6.29 -8.47
CA PHE A 112 -2.72 -5.36 -9.58
C PHE A 112 -2.47 -3.93 -9.09
N LEU A 113 -3.22 -3.49 -8.06
CA LEU A 113 -3.06 -2.16 -7.48
C LEU A 113 -1.68 -1.98 -6.85
N LEU A 114 -1.12 -3.02 -6.21
CA LEU A 114 0.27 -3.02 -5.75
C LEU A 114 1.23 -2.75 -6.92
N THR A 115 1.06 -3.39 -8.08
CA THR A 115 1.92 -3.15 -9.24
C THR A 115 1.80 -1.71 -9.76
N GLN A 116 0.61 -1.13 -9.74
CA GLN A 116 0.40 0.26 -10.14
C GLN A 116 0.97 1.25 -9.12
N SER A 117 1.04 0.87 -7.84
CA SER A 117 1.56 1.75 -6.78
C SER A 117 3.02 2.16 -6.99
N PHE A 118 3.83 1.36 -7.68
CA PHE A 118 5.20 1.73 -8.05
C PHE A 118 5.24 2.92 -9.03
N LYS A 119 4.35 2.93 -10.02
CA LYS A 119 4.22 4.06 -10.95
C LYS A 119 3.68 5.31 -10.25
N ILE A 120 2.78 5.13 -9.28
CA ILE A 120 2.26 6.20 -8.43
C ILE A 120 3.41 6.79 -7.60
N SER A 121 4.25 5.94 -7.01
CA SER A 121 5.41 6.35 -6.22
C SER A 121 6.45 7.11 -7.04
N GLU A 122 6.68 6.71 -8.28
CA GLU A 122 7.56 7.43 -9.20
C GLU A 122 7.03 8.85 -9.50
N LYS A 123 5.72 8.98 -9.76
CA LYS A 123 5.07 10.30 -9.93
C LYS A 123 5.20 11.17 -8.68
N MET A 124 5.04 10.56 -7.49
CA MET A 124 5.21 11.25 -6.21
C MET A 124 6.65 11.73 -6.03
N ALA A 125 7.64 10.88 -6.27
CA ALA A 125 9.05 11.21 -6.13
C ALA A 125 9.43 12.36 -7.07
N ASN A 126 8.99 12.33 -8.32
CA ASN A 126 9.23 13.38 -9.30
C ASN A 126 8.60 14.73 -8.88
N SER A 127 7.38 14.70 -8.34
CA SER A 127 6.71 15.91 -7.82
C SER A 127 7.39 16.44 -6.55
N ALA A 128 7.87 15.57 -5.68
CA ALA A 128 8.54 15.95 -4.45
C ALA A 128 9.97 16.47 -4.68
N ALA A 129 10.66 16.04 -5.75
CA ALA A 129 12.00 16.50 -6.08
C ALA A 129 12.08 18.01 -6.39
N THR A 130 10.96 18.62 -6.79
CA THR A 130 10.85 20.06 -7.06
C THR A 130 10.38 20.87 -5.85
N ALA A 131 10.03 20.23 -4.74
CA ALA A 131 9.50 20.85 -3.53
C ALA A 131 10.58 20.97 -2.44
N THR A 132 10.47 22.01 -1.60
CA THR A 132 11.37 22.25 -0.46
C THR A 132 11.28 21.18 0.63
N MET A 133 10.14 20.44 0.67
CA MET A 133 9.92 19.31 1.58
C MET A 133 9.35 18.13 0.79
N GLN A 134 9.96 16.97 0.96
CA GLN A 134 9.52 15.71 0.35
C GLN A 134 8.32 15.11 1.13
N ILE A 135 7.16 15.74 1.01
CA ILE A 135 5.92 15.30 1.65
C ILE A 135 4.79 15.31 0.61
N VAL A 136 4.10 14.18 0.51
CA VAL A 136 2.85 14.06 -0.26
C VAL A 136 1.72 13.84 0.74
N ASN A 137 0.92 14.85 1.00
CA ASN A 137 -0.19 14.74 1.93
C ASN A 137 -1.36 13.89 1.37
N LYS A 138 -2.32 13.53 2.24
CA LYS A 138 -3.47 12.69 1.88
C LYS A 138 -4.24 13.26 0.68
N SER A 139 -4.47 14.56 0.64
CA SER A 139 -5.23 15.19 -0.45
C SER A 139 -4.51 15.11 -1.78
N GLN A 140 -3.21 15.38 -1.81
CA GLN A 140 -2.38 15.22 -3.00
C GLN A 140 -2.36 13.75 -3.45
N PHE A 141 -2.11 12.82 -2.52
CA PHE A 141 -2.11 11.38 -2.79
C PHE A 141 -3.44 10.91 -3.37
N SER A 142 -4.56 11.29 -2.76
CA SER A 142 -5.92 10.92 -3.19
C SER A 142 -6.28 11.37 -4.61
N ASN A 143 -5.65 12.45 -5.08
CA ASN A 143 -5.89 13.02 -6.41
C ASN A 143 -4.89 12.58 -7.47
N LEU A 144 -3.92 11.70 -7.14
CA LEU A 144 -3.05 11.10 -8.14
C LEU A 144 -3.86 10.19 -9.06
N ASP A 145 -3.48 10.21 -10.33
CA ASP A 145 -4.13 9.40 -11.36
C ASP A 145 -3.37 8.10 -11.59
N THR A 146 -4.10 7.03 -11.77
CA THR A 146 -3.62 5.75 -12.27
C THR A 146 -4.47 5.29 -13.45
N ILE A 147 -3.97 4.36 -14.24
CA ILE A 147 -4.66 3.81 -15.42
C ILE A 147 -4.95 2.34 -15.15
N LEU A 148 -6.19 1.96 -15.33
CA LEU A 148 -6.73 0.67 -14.92
C LEU A 148 -7.54 0.03 -16.07
N PRO A 149 -7.33 -1.26 -16.35
CA PRO A 149 -8.19 -2.04 -17.23
C PRO A 149 -9.46 -2.48 -16.50
N ILE A 150 -10.33 -3.22 -17.17
CA ILE A 150 -11.48 -3.88 -16.53
C ILE A 150 -11.03 -4.88 -15.46
N TYR A 151 -11.87 -5.15 -14.48
CA TYR A 151 -11.54 -5.98 -13.31
C TYR A 151 -10.97 -7.37 -13.66
N THR A 152 -11.54 -8.05 -14.64
CA THR A 152 -11.06 -9.38 -15.07
C THR A 152 -9.61 -9.34 -15.57
N GLU A 153 -9.23 -8.31 -16.31
CA GLU A 153 -7.87 -8.11 -16.79
C GLU A 153 -6.94 -7.73 -15.63
N GLN A 154 -7.40 -6.91 -14.64
CA GLN A 154 -6.63 -6.63 -13.44
C GLN A 154 -6.28 -7.93 -12.70
N VAL A 155 -7.24 -8.82 -12.51
CA VAL A 155 -7.04 -10.12 -11.83
C VAL A 155 -6.02 -10.98 -12.57
N GLU A 156 -6.10 -11.05 -13.91
CA GLU A 156 -5.16 -11.83 -14.70
C GLU A 156 -3.73 -11.27 -14.61
N ILE A 157 -3.59 -9.96 -14.76
CA ILE A 157 -2.29 -9.27 -14.62
C ILE A 157 -1.75 -9.41 -13.20
N GLY A 158 -2.58 -9.20 -12.18
CA GLY A 158 -2.19 -9.34 -10.77
C GLY A 158 -1.68 -10.75 -10.44
N ARG A 159 -2.36 -11.79 -10.94
CA ARG A 159 -1.92 -13.19 -10.79
C ARG A 159 -0.59 -13.46 -11.49
N LEU A 160 -0.40 -12.92 -12.69
CA LEU A 160 0.87 -13.08 -13.42
C LEU A 160 2.03 -12.48 -12.62
N PHE A 161 1.88 -11.25 -12.11
CA PHE A 161 2.92 -10.61 -11.30
C PHE A 161 3.16 -11.35 -9.99
N LEU A 162 2.10 -11.77 -9.28
CA LEU A 162 2.24 -12.58 -8.07
C LEU A 162 3.05 -13.87 -8.33
N TYR A 163 2.81 -14.54 -9.45
CA TYR A 163 3.55 -15.74 -9.84
C TYR A 163 5.02 -15.44 -10.12
N LEU A 164 5.32 -14.37 -10.85
CA LEU A 164 6.69 -13.95 -11.15
C LEU A 164 7.45 -13.56 -9.88
N ASP A 165 6.83 -12.80 -8.98
CA ASP A 165 7.43 -12.37 -7.72
C ASP A 165 7.74 -13.57 -6.81
N ASN A 166 6.86 -14.59 -6.78
CA ASN A 166 7.13 -15.82 -6.07
C ASN A 166 8.33 -16.60 -6.65
N ILE A 167 8.47 -16.66 -7.97
CA ILE A 167 9.64 -17.31 -8.62
C ILE A 167 10.91 -16.55 -8.27
N ILE A 168 10.92 -15.24 -8.34
CA ILE A 168 12.07 -14.39 -8.02
C ILE A 168 12.49 -14.62 -6.56
N THR A 169 11.54 -14.58 -5.63
CA THR A 169 11.79 -14.79 -4.20
C THR A 169 12.37 -16.19 -3.93
N LEU A 170 11.82 -17.23 -4.57
CA LEU A 170 12.34 -18.61 -4.44
C LEU A 170 13.76 -18.74 -5.02
N HIS A 171 14.06 -18.02 -6.10
CA HIS A 171 15.39 -18.06 -6.70
C HIS A 171 16.43 -17.35 -5.82
N GLN A 172 16.08 -16.20 -5.25
CA GLN A 172 16.93 -15.44 -4.32
C GLN A 172 17.30 -16.27 -3.08
N ARG A 173 16.32 -16.96 -2.46
CA ARG A 173 16.54 -17.82 -1.28
C ARG A 173 17.45 -19.03 -1.55
N LYS A 174 17.66 -19.42 -2.81
CA LYS A 174 18.59 -20.52 -3.17
C LYS A 174 20.03 -20.04 -3.33
N LEU A 175 20.25 -18.74 -3.38
CA LEU A 175 21.56 -18.12 -3.57
C LEU A 175 22.19 -17.67 -2.24
N GLU A 176 21.39 -17.65 -1.16
CA GLU A 176 21.83 -17.44 0.23
C GLU A 176 22.16 -18.79 0.91
#